data_2ae39de1cad22728cedd55252aa4c01c
#
_entry.id   2ae39de1cad22728cedd55252aa4c01c
#
_cell.length_a   1.000
_cell.length_b   1.000
_cell.length_c   1.000
_cell.angle_alpha   90.00
_cell.angle_beta   90.00
_cell.angle_gamma   90.00
#
_symmetry.space_group_name_H-M   'P 1'
#
loop_
_entity.id
_entity.type
_entity.pdbx_description
1 polymer ?
#
loop_
_entity_poly.entity_id
_entity_poly.type
_entity_poly.pdbx_seq_one_letter_code
_entity_poly.pdbx_strand_id
1 'polypeptide(L)'
;MEGTFTNTQRLIQAHDKAVDPPGDARSDSWFSFLLGKRLKELYEDSTNDRDWAIRNLLWNYEPDPAEAAQWRIKDEPSAYKLLKEINGYTWEDGKPLPTFANLKEDGSTACGAWIYTGVIPEEGKNRGKSRKGDEWISPNWGFAWPANRHIMYNRASADPSGRPWSEKKKLVYWDPEADSGTKDPAGKPVPGKWVAPSGEGIAFQPTKAPGFRGKENGLGFDWLGGSDAFIMRPDGKAWLFAPAGLVDGPLPAHYEPYESPVKNLLYRQQSNPVAKVWNVAGNPYHKVADPSYPIVLSTYRLTEHHLSGVMSRWLPWLAELMPELFCEISPELAAERGIRNGGYVTIRTARGEVEARALVTRRMRPFLIDGKTVHEIGLPWHWGWQGTAQGDVVNNLSSMVGDPNVSIHEGKVFTCDIRAGKKGGRA
;
A
#
# COMPACT_ATOMS: atom_id res chain seq x y z
N MET A 1 8.67 17.76 -8.75
CA MET A 1 7.73 17.77 -7.63
C MET A 1 8.54 17.71 -6.35
N GLU A 2 8.24 18.54 -5.38
CA GLU A 2 8.73 18.44 -4.00
C GLU A 2 7.75 17.61 -3.19
N GLY A 3 8.21 16.89 -2.18
CA GLY A 3 7.32 16.08 -1.36
C GLY A 3 8.02 15.04 -0.52
N THR A 4 7.27 14.03 -0.10
CA THR A 4 7.76 12.93 0.73
C THR A 4 7.29 11.59 0.20
N PHE A 5 8.13 10.57 0.39
CA PHE A 5 7.75 9.16 0.27
C PHE A 5 7.83 8.50 1.64
N THR A 6 6.87 7.65 1.95
CA THR A 6 6.97 6.71 3.06
C THR A 6 6.81 5.29 2.55
N ASN A 7 7.34 4.31 3.26
CA ASN A 7 7.36 2.91 2.85
C ASN A 7 7.01 1.97 4.02
N THR A 8 6.94 0.68 3.72
CA THR A 8 6.62 -0.35 4.72
C THR A 8 7.70 -0.54 5.79
N GLN A 9 8.93 -0.09 5.54
CA GLN A 9 10.01 -0.02 6.53
C GLN A 9 9.87 1.18 7.46
N ARG A 10 8.80 1.95 7.29
CA ARG A 10 8.45 3.11 8.12
C ARG A 10 9.49 4.24 8.05
N LEU A 11 10.04 4.46 6.88
CA LEU A 11 10.91 5.59 6.60
C LEU A 11 10.15 6.63 5.77
N ILE A 12 10.11 7.87 6.26
CA ILE A 12 9.73 9.02 5.46
C ILE A 12 10.98 9.66 4.89
N GLN A 13 10.99 9.85 3.59
CA GLN A 13 12.08 10.50 2.87
C GLN A 13 11.53 11.71 2.13
N ALA A 14 12.02 12.89 2.48
CA ALA A 14 11.69 14.11 1.78
C ALA A 14 12.66 14.34 0.61
N HIS A 15 12.14 14.87 -0.46
CA HIS A 15 12.92 15.23 -1.64
C HIS A 15 12.52 16.62 -2.15
N ASP A 16 13.49 17.31 -2.69
CA ASP A 16 13.28 18.60 -3.34
C ASP A 16 12.82 18.39 -4.80
N LYS A 17 12.30 19.46 -5.39
CA LYS A 17 12.00 19.49 -6.81
C LYS A 17 13.31 19.40 -7.61
N ALA A 18 13.39 18.46 -8.55
CA ALA A 18 14.56 18.29 -9.39
C ALA A 18 14.49 19.16 -10.68
N VAL A 19 13.34 19.20 -11.32
CA VAL A 19 13.09 19.94 -12.56
C VAL A 19 11.67 20.51 -12.58
N ASP A 20 11.43 21.51 -13.39
CA ASP A 20 10.07 21.97 -13.64
C ASP A 20 9.26 20.93 -14.41
N PRO A 21 7.96 20.77 -14.11
CA PRO A 21 7.12 19.85 -14.86
C PRO A 21 6.92 20.33 -16.32
N PRO A 22 6.77 19.39 -17.27
CA PRO A 22 6.51 19.73 -18.66
C PRO A 22 5.08 20.26 -18.85
N GLY A 23 4.91 21.21 -19.78
CA GLY A 23 3.60 21.73 -20.15
C GLY A 23 2.76 22.20 -18.97
N ASP A 24 1.52 21.75 -18.91
CA ASP A 24 0.56 22.07 -17.84
C ASP A 24 0.49 21.01 -16.72
N ALA A 25 1.49 20.13 -16.61
CA ALA A 25 1.54 19.17 -15.53
C ALA A 25 1.61 19.89 -14.16
N ARG A 26 0.86 19.38 -13.20
CA ARG A 26 0.77 19.89 -11.80
C ARG A 26 0.97 18.74 -10.85
N SER A 27 1.29 19.05 -9.60
CA SER A 27 1.38 18.03 -8.54
C SER A 27 0.00 17.63 -8.01
N ASP A 28 -0.10 16.46 -7.41
CA ASP A 28 -1.31 16.04 -6.70
C ASP A 28 -1.62 16.97 -5.52
N SER A 29 -0.57 17.52 -4.88
CA SER A 29 -0.69 18.51 -3.82
C SER A 29 -1.34 19.80 -4.32
N TRP A 30 -0.92 20.30 -5.48
CA TRP A 30 -1.50 21.46 -6.12
C TRP A 30 -2.99 21.26 -6.40
N PHE A 31 -3.34 20.13 -7.02
CA PHE A 31 -4.73 19.80 -7.35
C PHE A 31 -5.59 19.75 -6.08
N SER A 32 -5.14 19.02 -5.06
CA SER A 32 -5.88 18.85 -3.81
C SER A 32 -6.05 20.17 -3.06
N PHE A 33 -5.01 21.00 -3.04
CA PHE A 33 -5.02 22.30 -2.39
C PHE A 33 -5.99 23.27 -3.06
N LEU A 34 -5.97 23.38 -4.39
CA LEU A 34 -6.90 24.25 -5.13
C LEU A 34 -8.35 23.74 -5.04
N LEU A 35 -8.57 22.42 -5.09
CA LEU A 35 -9.89 21.85 -4.88
C LEU A 35 -10.44 22.20 -3.50
N GLY A 36 -9.62 22.07 -2.46
CA GLY A 36 -10.00 22.44 -1.10
C GLY A 36 -10.31 23.93 -0.94
N LYS A 37 -9.51 24.81 -1.55
CA LYS A 37 -9.79 26.27 -1.58
C LYS A 37 -11.13 26.55 -2.27
N ARG A 38 -11.36 25.94 -3.42
CA ARG A 38 -12.61 26.12 -4.15
C ARG A 38 -13.82 25.60 -3.38
N LEU A 39 -13.71 24.47 -2.71
CA LEU A 39 -14.76 23.98 -1.83
C LEU A 39 -15.04 24.97 -0.68
N LYS A 40 -14.01 25.47 -0.01
CA LYS A 40 -14.15 26.46 1.04
C LYS A 40 -14.89 27.71 0.56
N GLU A 41 -14.52 28.26 -0.59
CA GLU A 41 -15.21 29.40 -1.22
C GLU A 41 -16.70 29.11 -1.48
N LEU A 42 -17.03 27.92 -2.02
CA LEU A 42 -18.41 27.53 -2.31
C LEU A 42 -19.29 27.38 -1.06
N TYR A 43 -18.68 27.16 0.10
CA TYR A 43 -19.37 26.99 1.38
C TYR A 43 -19.24 28.21 2.30
N GLU A 44 -18.61 29.30 1.83
CA GLU A 44 -18.33 30.49 2.66
C GLU A 44 -19.60 31.06 3.31
N ASP A 45 -20.68 31.17 2.56
CA ASP A 45 -21.95 31.73 3.00
C ASP A 45 -22.90 30.67 3.62
N SER A 46 -22.49 29.43 3.76
CA SER A 46 -23.35 28.39 4.32
C SER A 46 -23.63 28.64 5.80
N THR A 47 -24.90 28.59 6.17
CA THR A 47 -25.35 28.69 7.56
C THR A 47 -25.60 27.33 8.22
N ASN A 48 -25.36 26.24 7.49
CA ASN A 48 -25.61 24.91 8.01
C ASN A 48 -24.43 24.48 8.92
N ASP A 49 -24.75 24.02 10.14
CA ASP A 49 -23.74 23.59 11.11
C ASP A 49 -22.85 22.45 10.63
N ARG A 50 -23.37 21.52 9.83
CA ARG A 50 -22.59 20.43 9.25
C ARG A 50 -21.44 20.92 8.35
N ASP A 51 -21.55 22.13 7.79
CA ASP A 51 -20.58 22.71 6.87
C ASP A 51 -19.51 23.53 7.60
N TRP A 52 -19.60 23.58 8.95
CA TRP A 52 -18.65 24.31 9.80
C TRP A 52 -17.20 23.89 9.53
N ALA A 53 -16.95 22.58 9.42
CA ALA A 53 -15.60 22.06 9.20
C ALA A 53 -14.96 22.56 7.88
N ILE A 54 -15.74 22.61 6.79
CA ILE A 54 -15.27 23.12 5.49
C ILE A 54 -14.99 24.62 5.57
N ARG A 55 -15.88 25.40 6.17
CA ARG A 55 -15.73 26.87 6.32
C ARG A 55 -14.48 27.23 7.13
N ASN A 56 -14.11 26.41 8.11
CA ASN A 56 -13.03 26.67 9.02
C ASN A 56 -11.72 25.93 8.69
N LEU A 57 -11.58 25.37 7.50
CA LEU A 57 -10.31 24.82 7.04
C LEU A 57 -9.21 25.90 7.07
N LEU A 58 -8.07 25.56 7.69
CA LEU A 58 -6.94 26.49 7.86
C LEU A 58 -5.82 26.33 6.82
N TRP A 59 -6.01 25.63 5.78
CA TRP A 59 -5.00 25.25 4.79
C TRP A 59 -4.14 26.42 4.29
N ASN A 60 -3.18 26.85 5.11
CA ASN A 60 -2.27 27.96 4.86
C ASN A 60 -0.97 27.43 4.23
N TYR A 61 -1.08 26.83 3.06
CA TYR A 61 0.04 26.18 2.38
C TYR A 61 0.63 27.00 1.25
N GLU A 62 0.25 28.26 1.12
CA GLU A 62 0.86 29.15 0.13
C GLU A 62 2.39 29.18 0.33
N PRO A 63 3.17 29.05 -0.76
CA PRO A 63 4.61 29.10 -0.66
C PRO A 63 5.08 30.51 -0.23
N ASP A 64 6.18 30.57 0.51
CA ASP A 64 6.82 31.84 0.78
C ASP A 64 7.40 32.45 -0.51
N PRO A 65 7.56 33.78 -0.59
CA PRO A 65 8.08 34.42 -1.81
C PRO A 65 9.42 33.84 -2.31
N ALA A 66 10.30 33.46 -1.40
CA ALA A 66 11.59 32.85 -1.74
C ALA A 66 11.44 31.44 -2.30
N GLU A 67 10.50 30.64 -1.76
CA GLU A 67 10.13 29.33 -2.24
C GLU A 67 9.45 29.40 -3.62
N ALA A 68 8.46 30.28 -3.75
CA ALA A 68 7.77 30.51 -5.02
C ALA A 68 8.69 31.02 -6.14
N ALA A 69 9.73 31.80 -5.80
CA ALA A 69 10.70 32.31 -6.77
C ALA A 69 11.50 31.21 -7.47
N GLN A 70 11.64 30.06 -6.81
CA GLN A 70 12.39 28.90 -7.35
C GLN A 70 11.57 28.05 -8.33
N TRP A 71 10.24 28.28 -8.44
CA TRP A 71 9.36 27.45 -9.21
C TRP A 71 8.78 28.21 -10.41
N ARG A 72 8.61 27.51 -11.52
CA ARG A 72 7.84 28.01 -12.67
C ARG A 72 6.36 28.16 -12.31
N ILE A 73 5.82 27.20 -11.57
CA ILE A 73 4.44 27.20 -11.06
C ILE A 73 4.44 27.92 -9.71
N LYS A 74 3.89 29.13 -9.68
CA LYS A 74 3.96 30.02 -8.52
C LYS A 74 2.94 29.73 -7.42
N ASP A 75 1.90 28.99 -7.73
CA ASP A 75 0.80 28.61 -6.83
C ASP A 75 0.89 27.16 -6.36
N GLU A 76 2.04 26.52 -6.54
CA GLU A 76 2.31 25.19 -5.93
C GLU A 76 2.34 25.32 -4.40
N PRO A 77 1.60 24.49 -3.65
CA PRO A 77 1.62 24.58 -2.19
C PRO A 77 2.97 24.15 -1.63
N SER A 78 3.36 24.77 -0.52
CA SER A 78 4.60 24.45 0.17
C SER A 78 4.56 23.06 0.78
N ALA A 79 5.41 22.16 0.28
CA ALA A 79 5.57 20.83 0.85
C ALA A 79 6.10 20.87 2.29
N TYR A 80 6.89 21.88 2.63
CA TYR A 80 7.36 22.07 4.00
C TYR A 80 6.20 22.41 4.95
N LYS A 81 5.32 23.32 4.57
CA LYS A 81 4.15 23.70 5.40
C LYS A 81 3.18 22.53 5.57
N LEU A 82 2.95 21.74 4.52
CA LEU A 82 2.18 20.51 4.59
C LEU A 82 2.81 19.49 5.56
N LEU A 83 4.12 19.28 5.46
CA LEU A 83 4.82 18.35 6.34
C LEU A 83 4.86 18.86 7.79
N LYS A 84 4.93 20.18 8.00
CA LYS A 84 4.86 20.80 9.33
C LYS A 84 3.51 20.57 10.00
N GLU A 85 2.39 20.66 9.25
CA GLU A 85 1.07 20.31 9.77
C GLU A 85 0.98 18.81 10.11
N ILE A 86 1.47 17.95 9.24
CA ILE A 86 1.52 16.49 9.49
C ILE A 86 2.36 16.21 10.77
N ASN A 87 3.49 16.87 10.93
CA ASN A 87 4.35 16.76 12.12
C ASN A 87 3.65 17.19 13.41
N GLY A 88 2.90 18.26 13.33
CA GLY A 88 2.30 18.91 14.48
C GLY A 88 3.11 20.06 15.06
N TYR A 89 2.40 20.95 15.73
CA TYR A 89 2.91 22.22 16.25
C TYR A 89 2.10 22.66 17.48
N THR A 90 2.67 23.62 18.23
CA THR A 90 1.95 24.32 19.29
C THR A 90 0.97 25.31 18.67
N TRP A 91 -0.27 25.32 19.16
CA TRP A 91 -1.33 26.16 18.58
C TRP A 91 -1.05 27.65 18.72
N GLU A 92 -0.48 28.08 19.84
CA GLU A 92 -0.25 29.48 20.16
C GLU A 92 0.77 30.15 19.23
N ASP A 93 1.92 29.50 19.00
CA ASP A 93 3.06 30.11 18.29
C ASP A 93 3.48 29.36 17.04
N GLY A 94 2.79 28.27 16.70
CA GLY A 94 3.04 27.48 15.51
C GLY A 94 4.39 26.75 15.48
N LYS A 95 5.08 26.61 16.61
CA LYS A 95 6.38 25.91 16.67
C LYS A 95 6.22 24.41 16.47
N PRO A 96 7.04 23.78 15.61
CA PRO A 96 6.99 22.33 15.41
C PRO A 96 7.24 21.56 16.70
N LEU A 97 6.58 20.41 16.82
CA LEU A 97 6.80 19.51 17.95
C LEU A 97 7.98 18.58 17.69
N PRO A 98 8.94 18.49 18.61
CA PRO A 98 10.16 17.67 18.42
C PRO A 98 9.91 16.17 18.50
N THR A 99 8.82 15.73 19.16
CA THR A 99 8.40 14.33 19.28
C THR A 99 6.92 14.23 19.63
N PHE A 100 6.28 13.11 19.34
CA PHE A 100 4.87 12.87 19.67
C PHE A 100 4.58 12.91 21.19
N ALA A 101 5.58 12.72 22.05
CA ALA A 101 5.42 12.88 23.50
C ALA A 101 5.05 14.32 23.92
N ASN A 102 5.25 15.30 23.03
CA ASN A 102 4.86 16.69 23.24
C ASN A 102 3.40 17.00 22.84
N LEU A 103 2.71 16.07 22.22
CA LEU A 103 1.29 16.22 21.91
C LEU A 103 0.46 16.24 23.20
N LYS A 104 -0.53 17.11 23.23
CA LYS A 104 -1.42 17.29 24.38
C LYS A 104 -2.88 17.17 23.97
N GLU A 105 -3.70 16.66 24.88
CA GLU A 105 -5.15 16.49 24.67
C GLU A 105 -5.96 17.76 24.98
N ASP A 106 -5.32 18.79 25.57
CA ASP A 106 -5.95 20.03 26.01
C ASP A 106 -6.21 21.04 24.87
N GLY A 107 -5.87 20.69 23.61
CA GLY A 107 -6.03 21.56 22.45
C GLY A 107 -4.92 22.58 22.26
N SER A 108 -3.88 22.60 23.12
CA SER A 108 -2.71 23.49 22.97
C SER A 108 -1.74 23.05 21.87
N THR A 109 -1.94 21.86 21.32
CA THR A 109 -1.18 21.32 20.19
C THR A 109 -2.11 20.75 19.12
N ALA A 110 -1.67 20.79 17.88
CA ALA A 110 -2.35 20.17 16.74
C ALA A 110 -1.37 19.32 15.93
N CYS A 111 -1.84 18.23 15.29
CA CYS A 111 -1.05 17.49 14.33
C CYS A 111 -1.94 16.76 13.33
N GLY A 112 -1.48 16.61 12.10
CA GLY A 112 -2.16 15.82 11.07
C GLY A 112 -2.03 14.33 11.30
N ALA A 113 -0.85 13.84 11.73
CA ALA A 113 -0.64 12.42 12.00
C ALA A 113 0.49 12.21 13.02
N TRP A 114 0.13 11.87 14.25
CA TRP A 114 1.03 11.74 15.39
C TRP A 114 2.27 10.85 15.15
N ILE A 115 2.14 9.82 14.32
CA ILE A 115 3.24 8.89 14.03
C ILE A 115 4.42 9.58 13.33
N TYR A 116 4.18 10.69 12.65
CA TYR A 116 5.21 11.46 11.95
C TYR A 116 5.76 12.61 12.79
N THR A 117 5.21 12.87 13.97
CA THR A 117 5.67 13.94 14.85
C THR A 117 7.15 13.73 15.21
N GLY A 118 7.96 14.77 14.97
CA GLY A 118 9.40 14.76 15.08
C GLY A 118 10.13 14.69 13.74
N VAL A 119 9.43 14.56 12.61
CA VAL A 119 10.05 14.70 11.27
C VAL A 119 10.57 16.12 11.05
N ILE A 120 9.85 17.12 11.56
CA ILE A 120 10.29 18.51 11.69
C ILE A 120 10.39 18.83 13.19
N PRO A 121 11.53 18.54 13.85
CA PRO A 121 11.66 18.72 15.30
C PRO A 121 11.76 20.18 15.75
N GLU A 122 12.18 21.04 14.85
CA GLU A 122 12.33 22.48 15.04
C GLU A 122 12.23 23.19 13.68
N GLU A 123 12.00 24.48 13.68
CA GLU A 123 11.85 25.26 12.46
C GLU A 123 13.07 25.12 11.55
N GLY A 124 12.84 24.92 10.27
CA GLY A 124 13.90 24.76 9.27
C GLY A 124 14.62 23.41 9.25
N LYS A 125 14.38 22.53 10.23
CA LYS A 125 15.01 21.21 10.27
C LYS A 125 14.05 20.12 9.80
N ASN A 126 14.42 19.44 8.72
CA ASN A 126 13.64 18.34 8.15
C ASN A 126 14.46 17.04 8.19
N ARG A 127 14.13 16.15 9.14
CA ARG A 127 14.79 14.83 9.26
C ARG A 127 14.51 13.91 8.07
N GLY A 128 13.40 14.11 7.36
CA GLY A 128 13.12 13.39 6.14
C GLY A 128 14.14 13.62 5.02
N LYS A 129 14.91 14.73 5.07
CA LYS A 129 16.00 15.02 4.14
C LYS A 129 17.34 14.36 4.52
N SER A 130 17.46 13.74 5.69
CA SER A 130 18.69 13.06 6.09
C SER A 130 19.04 11.90 5.16
N ARG A 131 20.33 11.77 4.81
CA ARG A 131 20.87 10.72 3.92
C ARG A 131 22.20 10.17 4.46
N LYS A 132 22.34 10.15 5.78
CA LYS A 132 23.63 9.71 6.37
C LYS A 132 23.85 8.22 6.22
N GLY A 133 23.00 7.33 6.44
CA GLY A 133 23.04 5.91 6.08
C GLY A 133 24.36 5.15 6.33
N ASP A 134 25.19 5.65 7.24
CA ASP A 134 26.51 5.14 7.57
C ASP A 134 26.45 3.96 8.54
N GLU A 135 25.30 3.70 9.14
CA GLU A 135 25.08 2.60 10.06
C GLU A 135 24.10 1.57 9.48
N TRP A 136 24.27 0.33 9.86
CA TRP A 136 23.46 -0.80 9.41
C TRP A 136 21.95 -0.63 9.65
N ILE A 137 21.56 0.02 10.75
CA ILE A 137 20.17 0.32 11.12
C ILE A 137 20.03 1.83 11.31
N SER A 138 20.54 2.60 10.39
CA SER A 138 20.59 4.04 10.60
C SER A 138 19.19 4.66 10.60
N PRO A 139 18.75 5.33 11.67
CA PRO A 139 17.59 6.20 11.64
C PRO A 139 17.86 7.51 10.87
N ASN A 140 19.09 7.70 10.38
CA ASN A 140 19.54 8.89 9.67
C ASN A 140 19.39 8.80 8.14
N TRP A 141 18.72 7.77 7.62
CA TRP A 141 18.31 7.68 6.22
C TRP A 141 16.85 8.05 6.08
N GLY A 142 16.53 9.32 6.16
CA GLY A 142 15.17 9.81 6.33
C GLY A 142 14.74 9.82 7.79
N PHE A 143 13.43 9.83 8.04
CA PHE A 143 12.84 9.76 9.37
C PHE A 143 12.11 8.44 9.57
N ALA A 144 12.55 7.66 10.53
CA ALA A 144 11.91 6.38 10.89
C ALA A 144 10.77 6.64 11.89
N TRP A 145 9.53 6.48 11.44
CA TRP A 145 8.38 6.70 12.31
C TRP A 145 7.96 5.41 13.06
N PRO A 146 7.48 5.50 14.33
CA PRO A 146 7.43 6.72 15.14
C PRO A 146 8.77 7.07 15.78
N ALA A 147 8.93 8.31 16.22
CA ALA A 147 10.02 8.82 17.04
C ALA A 147 11.42 8.74 16.42
N ASN A 148 11.54 8.63 15.11
CA ASN A 148 12.80 8.38 14.39
C ASN A 148 13.52 7.11 14.86
N ARG A 149 12.79 6.03 15.08
CA ARG A 149 13.32 4.76 15.59
C ARG A 149 12.86 3.59 14.75
N HIS A 150 13.77 2.67 14.45
CA HIS A 150 13.41 1.39 13.88
C HIS A 150 12.72 0.50 14.91
N ILE A 151 11.69 -0.25 14.47
CA ILE A 151 11.12 -1.32 15.29
C ILE A 151 11.91 -2.59 14.99
N MET A 152 12.52 -3.15 16.02
CA MET A 152 13.25 -4.41 15.95
C MET A 152 12.51 -5.45 16.76
N TYR A 153 12.32 -6.61 16.14
CA TYR A 153 11.66 -7.73 16.79
C TYR A 153 12.71 -8.70 17.32
N ASN A 154 12.60 -9.05 18.60
CA ASN A 154 13.51 -9.99 19.24
C ASN A 154 13.62 -11.31 18.46
N ARG A 155 12.50 -11.91 18.00
CA ARG A 155 12.49 -13.16 17.22
C ARG A 155 13.17 -13.06 15.86
N ALA A 156 13.18 -11.89 15.26
CA ALA A 156 13.90 -11.66 14.01
C ALA A 156 15.41 -11.43 14.22
N SER A 157 15.81 -11.01 15.41
CA SER A 157 17.18 -10.57 15.74
C SER A 157 17.92 -11.53 16.66
N ALA A 158 17.22 -12.31 17.46
CA ALA A 158 17.79 -13.22 18.44
C ALA A 158 17.02 -14.55 18.50
N ASP A 159 17.71 -15.59 18.95
CA ASP A 159 17.13 -16.89 19.24
C ASP A 159 16.18 -16.83 20.47
N PRO A 160 15.41 -17.88 20.77
CA PRO A 160 14.52 -17.90 21.94
C PRO A 160 15.22 -17.71 23.30
N SER A 161 16.53 -17.92 23.38
CA SER A 161 17.32 -17.65 24.59
C SER A 161 17.86 -16.21 24.66
N GLY A 162 17.59 -15.41 23.63
CA GLY A 162 18.04 -14.02 23.55
C GLY A 162 19.42 -13.84 22.94
N ARG A 163 20.09 -14.90 22.48
CA ARG A 163 21.40 -14.79 21.81
C ARG A 163 21.21 -14.30 20.37
N PRO A 164 22.12 -13.46 19.84
CA PRO A 164 22.00 -13.01 18.47
C PRO A 164 22.14 -14.17 17.48
N TRP A 165 21.34 -14.16 16.40
CA TRP A 165 21.46 -15.12 15.31
C TRP A 165 22.82 -15.07 14.60
N SER A 166 23.47 -13.91 14.64
CA SER A 166 24.77 -13.70 14.00
C SER A 166 25.60 -12.72 14.82
N GLU A 167 26.80 -13.11 15.19
CA GLU A 167 27.76 -12.25 15.90
C GLU A 167 28.23 -11.06 15.02
N LYS A 168 28.22 -11.24 13.69
CA LYS A 168 28.60 -10.18 12.74
C LYS A 168 27.52 -9.12 12.55
N LYS A 169 26.27 -9.47 12.89
CA LYS A 169 25.10 -8.61 12.68
C LYS A 169 24.19 -8.66 13.91
N LYS A 170 24.72 -8.25 15.04
CA LYS A 170 23.96 -8.12 16.29
C LYS A 170 23.01 -6.93 16.15
N LEU A 171 21.71 -7.18 16.07
CA LEU A 171 20.70 -6.13 15.97
C LEU A 171 20.05 -5.85 17.33
N VAL A 172 19.37 -6.83 17.88
CA VAL A 172 18.81 -6.84 19.23
C VAL A 172 19.09 -8.19 19.84
N TYR A 173 19.62 -8.21 21.05
CA TYR A 173 19.89 -9.45 21.80
C TYR A 173 19.77 -9.18 23.30
N TRP A 174 19.64 -10.24 24.09
CA TRP A 174 19.59 -10.17 25.53
C TRP A 174 20.99 -10.13 26.10
N ASP A 175 21.29 -9.09 26.90
CA ASP A 175 22.50 -9.01 27.71
C ASP A 175 22.10 -9.18 29.18
N PRO A 176 22.46 -10.31 29.82
CA PRO A 176 22.06 -10.60 31.18
C PRO A 176 22.76 -9.72 32.23
N GLU A 177 23.87 -9.09 31.86
CA GLU A 177 24.65 -8.25 32.76
C GLU A 177 24.34 -6.74 32.63
N ALA A 178 23.62 -6.37 31.56
CA ALA A 178 23.29 -4.98 31.32
C ALA A 178 22.33 -4.43 32.38
N ASP A 179 22.53 -3.18 32.79
CA ASP A 179 21.62 -2.48 33.69
C ASP A 179 20.26 -2.26 33.02
N SER A 180 19.23 -2.89 33.55
CA SER A 180 17.86 -2.74 33.07
C SER A 180 17.28 -1.33 33.31
N GLY A 181 17.88 -0.56 34.21
CA GLY A 181 17.33 0.68 34.71
C GLY A 181 16.15 0.50 35.67
N THR A 182 15.82 -0.77 36.04
CA THR A 182 14.74 -1.07 36.99
C THR A 182 15.29 -1.58 38.29
N LYS A 183 14.51 -1.45 39.38
CA LYS A 183 14.82 -1.97 40.70
C LYS A 183 13.74 -2.92 41.14
N ASP A 184 14.13 -3.94 41.88
CA ASP A 184 13.19 -4.83 42.55
C ASP A 184 12.48 -4.12 43.73
N PRO A 185 11.47 -4.74 44.35
CA PRO A 185 10.79 -4.18 45.53
C PRO A 185 11.69 -3.87 46.72
N ALA A 186 12.88 -4.47 46.78
CA ALA A 186 13.88 -4.21 47.82
C ALA A 186 14.86 -3.09 47.42
N GLY A 187 14.67 -2.47 46.26
CA GLY A 187 15.50 -1.38 45.77
C GLY A 187 16.80 -1.82 45.08
N LYS A 188 17.02 -3.14 44.90
CA LYS A 188 18.19 -3.67 44.22
C LYS A 188 18.04 -3.58 42.69
N PRO A 189 19.08 -3.16 41.96
CA PRO A 189 19.05 -3.18 40.49
C PRO A 189 18.73 -4.57 39.94
N VAL A 190 17.83 -4.62 38.96
CA VAL A 190 17.50 -5.87 38.24
C VAL A 190 18.42 -5.95 37.03
N PRO A 191 19.32 -6.94 36.92
CA PRO A 191 20.19 -7.10 35.76
C PRO A 191 19.44 -7.68 34.58
N GLY A 192 19.97 -7.45 33.39
CA GLY A 192 19.47 -7.99 32.13
C GLY A 192 18.61 -7.02 31.35
N LYS A 193 18.96 -6.85 30.07
CA LYS A 193 18.29 -5.95 29.16
C LYS A 193 18.41 -6.44 27.72
N TRP A 194 17.38 -6.18 26.94
CA TRP A 194 17.51 -6.26 25.50
C TRP A 194 18.33 -5.05 25.01
N VAL A 195 19.45 -5.32 24.39
CA VAL A 195 20.38 -4.30 23.93
C VAL A 195 20.48 -4.31 22.41
N ALA A 196 20.74 -3.11 21.86
CA ALA A 196 21.10 -2.93 20.48
C ALA A 196 22.51 -2.29 20.45
N PRO A 197 23.45 -2.83 19.67
CA PRO A 197 24.81 -2.29 19.58
C PRO A 197 24.85 -0.82 19.14
N SER A 198 23.92 -0.38 18.32
CA SER A 198 23.80 1.02 17.89
C SER A 198 23.29 1.98 18.99
N GLY A 199 22.81 1.45 20.12
CA GLY A 199 22.37 2.22 21.30
C GLY A 199 21.15 3.11 21.08
N GLU A 200 20.97 3.63 19.89
CA GLU A 200 19.93 4.57 19.49
C GLU A 200 19.10 4.02 18.32
N GLY A 201 17.89 4.55 18.13
CA GLY A 201 17.11 4.30 16.93
C GLY A 201 16.22 3.06 16.99
N ILE A 202 16.10 2.37 18.11
CA ILE A 202 15.22 1.22 18.26
C ILE A 202 14.01 1.60 19.11
N ALA A 203 12.82 1.42 18.54
CA ALA A 203 11.55 1.53 19.23
C ALA A 203 11.00 0.15 19.57
N PHE A 204 10.18 0.08 20.61
CA PHE A 204 9.45 -1.11 20.98
C PHE A 204 10.33 -2.35 21.24
N GLN A 205 11.46 -2.15 21.90
CA GLN A 205 12.24 -3.28 22.40
C GLN A 205 11.42 -4.09 23.41
N PRO A 206 11.52 -5.40 23.39
CA PRO A 206 10.99 -6.22 24.47
C PRO A 206 11.62 -5.79 25.80
N THR A 207 10.80 -5.66 26.83
CA THR A 207 11.26 -5.28 28.17
C THR A 207 11.39 -6.48 29.10
N LYS A 208 10.92 -7.67 28.67
CA LYS A 208 10.86 -8.89 29.47
C LYS A 208 12.00 -9.82 29.08
N ALA A 209 12.60 -10.49 30.06
CA ALA A 209 13.65 -11.47 29.82
C ALA A 209 13.17 -12.59 28.87
N PRO A 210 14.08 -13.26 28.12
CA PRO A 210 13.70 -14.34 27.20
C PRO A 210 12.84 -15.44 27.80
N GLY A 211 13.11 -15.83 29.06
CA GLY A 211 12.36 -16.87 29.77
C GLY A 211 11.03 -16.41 30.40
N PHE A 212 10.67 -15.15 30.28
CA PHE A 212 9.40 -14.65 30.81
C PHE A 212 8.22 -15.28 30.07
N ARG A 213 7.24 -15.78 30.80
CA ARG A 213 5.99 -16.30 30.25
C ARG A 213 4.90 -15.23 30.36
N GLY A 214 4.21 -14.96 29.27
CA GLY A 214 3.05 -14.08 29.26
C GLY A 214 1.90 -14.61 30.11
N LYS A 215 0.99 -13.72 30.49
CA LYS A 215 -0.22 -14.09 31.23
C LYS A 215 -1.22 -14.77 30.27
N GLU A 216 -1.79 -15.90 30.67
CA GLU A 216 -2.71 -16.70 29.85
C GLU A 216 -3.91 -15.92 29.33
N ASN A 217 -4.47 -15.01 30.11
CA ASN A 217 -5.58 -14.14 29.70
C ASN A 217 -5.17 -12.65 29.65
N GLY A 218 -3.89 -12.36 29.44
CA GLY A 218 -3.38 -11.02 29.35
C GLY A 218 -3.85 -10.30 28.07
N LEU A 219 -3.84 -8.99 28.09
CA LEU A 219 -4.09 -8.16 26.93
C LEU A 219 -2.82 -7.41 26.52
N GLY A 220 -2.66 -7.18 25.20
CA GLY A 220 -1.50 -6.47 24.67
C GLY A 220 -0.17 -7.11 25.07
N PHE A 221 0.72 -6.33 25.67
CA PHE A 221 2.05 -6.79 26.08
C PHE A 221 2.05 -7.78 27.25
N ASP A 222 0.99 -7.85 28.04
CA ASP A 222 0.90 -8.82 29.13
C ASP A 222 0.72 -10.25 28.64
N TRP A 223 0.22 -10.42 27.43
CA TRP A 223 0.04 -11.69 26.76
C TRP A 223 1.36 -12.26 26.21
N LEU A 224 2.30 -11.41 25.84
CA LEU A 224 3.54 -11.80 25.19
C LEU A 224 4.57 -12.35 26.20
N GLY A 225 5.18 -13.47 25.85
CA GLY A 225 6.39 -13.95 26.52
C GLY A 225 7.63 -13.14 26.12
N GLY A 226 8.71 -13.30 26.88
CA GLY A 226 9.96 -12.56 26.63
C GLY A 226 10.62 -12.88 25.28
N SER A 227 10.43 -14.09 24.77
CA SER A 227 10.95 -14.54 23.48
C SER A 227 9.96 -14.45 22.32
N ASP A 228 8.72 -14.03 22.55
CA ASP A 228 7.72 -13.90 21.51
C ASP A 228 8.02 -12.71 20.62
N ALA A 229 7.73 -12.85 19.32
CA ALA A 229 7.85 -11.73 18.38
C ALA A 229 6.82 -10.64 18.71
N PHE A 230 7.24 -9.39 18.62
CA PHE A 230 6.45 -8.24 19.02
C PHE A 230 5.06 -8.15 18.36
N ILE A 231 4.96 -8.50 17.07
CA ILE A 231 3.69 -8.40 16.31
C ILE A 231 2.85 -9.68 16.34
N MET A 232 3.38 -10.77 16.88
CA MET A 232 2.69 -12.06 16.90
C MET A 232 2.10 -12.32 18.27
N ARG A 233 0.83 -12.69 18.28
CA ARG A 233 0.18 -13.14 19.52
C ARG A 233 0.43 -14.63 19.73
N PRO A 234 0.79 -15.05 20.95
CA PRO A 234 1.13 -16.43 21.22
C PRO A 234 -0.07 -17.38 21.17
N ASP A 235 -1.29 -16.87 21.17
CA ASP A 235 -2.53 -17.67 21.06
C ASP A 235 -2.76 -18.26 19.65
N GLY A 236 -1.93 -17.91 18.68
CA GLY A 236 -2.04 -18.38 17.30
C GLY A 236 -3.29 -17.94 16.55
N LYS A 237 -4.03 -16.96 17.06
CA LYS A 237 -5.27 -16.45 16.45
C LYS A 237 -4.99 -15.26 15.55
N ALA A 238 -5.66 -15.22 14.41
CA ALA A 238 -5.77 -14.03 13.60
C ALA A 238 -6.70 -13.01 14.26
N TRP A 239 -6.26 -11.76 14.30
CA TRP A 239 -7.05 -10.66 14.88
C TRP A 239 -7.44 -9.70 13.78
N LEU A 240 -8.75 -9.57 13.56
CA LEU A 240 -9.32 -8.62 12.63
C LEU A 240 -9.70 -7.35 13.38
N PHE A 241 -9.16 -6.22 12.92
CA PHE A 241 -9.56 -4.91 13.42
C PHE A 241 -10.66 -4.36 12.51
N ALA A 242 -11.90 -4.54 12.94
CA ALA A 242 -13.09 -4.07 12.23
C ALA A 242 -14.03 -3.37 13.22
N PRO A 243 -13.75 -2.11 13.61
CA PRO A 243 -14.47 -1.41 14.68
C PRO A 243 -15.97 -1.21 14.37
N ALA A 244 -16.33 -1.10 13.08
CA ALA A 244 -17.72 -1.02 12.63
C ALA A 244 -18.38 -2.39 12.39
N GLY A 245 -17.67 -3.50 12.67
CA GLY A 245 -18.07 -4.85 12.28
C GLY A 245 -17.80 -5.13 10.82
N LEU A 246 -18.04 -6.38 10.40
CA LEU A 246 -17.94 -6.81 9.01
C LEU A 246 -19.34 -6.92 8.41
N VAL A 247 -19.54 -6.33 7.23
CA VAL A 247 -20.84 -6.33 6.52
C VAL A 247 -21.26 -7.74 6.12
N ASP A 248 -20.28 -8.60 5.78
CA ASP A 248 -20.47 -9.99 5.38
C ASP A 248 -20.33 -10.99 6.56
N GLY A 249 -20.35 -10.49 7.78
CA GLY A 249 -20.37 -11.31 9.00
C GLY A 249 -19.01 -11.53 9.64
N PRO A 250 -18.99 -12.12 10.84
CA PRO A 250 -17.79 -12.22 11.68
C PRO A 250 -16.83 -13.33 11.23
N LEU A 251 -17.28 -14.24 10.35
CA LEU A 251 -16.47 -15.35 9.88
C LEU A 251 -16.21 -15.20 8.39
N PRO A 252 -14.94 -15.32 7.94
CA PRO A 252 -14.62 -15.37 6.52
C PRO A 252 -15.38 -16.53 5.85
N ALA A 253 -16.04 -16.23 4.74
CA ALA A 253 -16.69 -17.24 3.90
C ALA A 253 -16.08 -17.22 2.50
N HIS A 254 -16.00 -18.40 1.88
CA HIS A 254 -15.58 -18.49 0.50
C HIS A 254 -16.79 -18.22 -0.41
N TYR A 255 -16.59 -17.32 -1.36
CA TYR A 255 -17.51 -17.07 -2.47
C TYR A 255 -16.76 -17.21 -3.79
N GLU A 256 -17.46 -17.63 -4.84
CA GLU A 256 -16.93 -17.52 -6.18
C GLU A 256 -16.79 -16.04 -6.56
N PRO A 257 -15.82 -15.69 -7.43
CA PRO A 257 -15.79 -14.37 -8.06
C PRO A 257 -17.16 -14.05 -8.66
N TYR A 258 -17.51 -12.77 -8.72
CA TYR A 258 -18.81 -12.36 -9.26
C TYR A 258 -19.06 -12.90 -10.67
N GLU A 259 -18.01 -12.96 -11.48
CA GLU A 259 -18.00 -13.66 -12.77
C GLU A 259 -17.19 -14.96 -12.64
N SER A 260 -17.85 -16.09 -12.74
CA SER A 260 -17.24 -17.42 -12.66
C SER A 260 -17.60 -18.26 -13.88
N PRO A 261 -16.67 -19.06 -14.45
CA PRO A 261 -16.94 -19.92 -15.59
C PRO A 261 -17.79 -21.14 -15.21
N VAL A 262 -17.91 -21.44 -13.94
CA VAL A 262 -18.65 -22.57 -13.39
C VAL A 262 -19.54 -22.13 -12.23
N LYS A 263 -20.57 -22.89 -11.95
CA LYS A 263 -21.35 -22.74 -10.72
C LYS A 263 -20.55 -23.27 -9.54
N ASN A 264 -20.75 -22.68 -8.37
CA ASN A 264 -20.16 -23.19 -7.14
C ASN A 264 -20.67 -24.61 -6.88
N LEU A 265 -19.76 -25.56 -6.70
CA LEU A 265 -20.10 -26.98 -6.50
C LEU A 265 -20.41 -27.30 -5.04
N LEU A 266 -20.00 -26.44 -4.09
CA LEU A 266 -20.13 -26.67 -2.65
C LEU A 266 -21.36 -25.97 -2.05
N TYR A 267 -21.73 -24.81 -2.57
CA TYR A 267 -22.77 -23.97 -2.00
C TYR A 267 -23.80 -23.52 -3.04
N ARG A 268 -25.02 -23.29 -2.59
CA ARG A 268 -26.04 -22.66 -3.43
C ARG A 268 -25.76 -21.19 -3.69
N GLN A 269 -25.15 -20.52 -2.74
CA GLN A 269 -24.71 -19.14 -2.89
C GLN A 269 -23.49 -19.09 -3.82
N GLN A 270 -23.58 -18.35 -4.91
CA GLN A 270 -22.52 -18.27 -5.91
C GLN A 270 -21.49 -17.18 -5.55
N SER A 271 -21.90 -15.94 -5.47
CA SER A 271 -21.06 -14.79 -5.14
C SER A 271 -21.45 -14.19 -3.79
N ASN A 272 -20.60 -13.33 -3.26
CA ASN A 272 -20.88 -12.61 -2.02
C ASN A 272 -22.14 -11.74 -2.18
N PRO A 273 -23.24 -12.01 -1.42
CA PRO A 273 -24.52 -11.33 -1.60
C PRO A 273 -24.50 -9.85 -1.21
N VAL A 274 -23.49 -9.44 -0.46
CA VAL A 274 -23.30 -8.04 0.00
C VAL A 274 -22.14 -7.34 -0.70
N ALA A 275 -21.57 -7.95 -1.75
CA ALA A 275 -20.59 -7.27 -2.59
C ALA A 275 -21.15 -5.98 -3.16
N LYS A 276 -20.33 -4.96 -3.27
CA LYS A 276 -20.69 -3.68 -3.87
C LYS A 276 -20.61 -3.78 -5.39
N VAL A 277 -21.75 -3.87 -6.03
CA VAL A 277 -21.86 -4.05 -7.48
C VAL A 277 -22.37 -2.77 -8.13
N TRP A 278 -21.56 -2.17 -9.00
CA TRP A 278 -21.95 -0.99 -9.78
C TRP A 278 -22.44 -1.42 -11.17
N ASN A 279 -23.71 -1.77 -11.24
CA ASN A 279 -24.35 -2.14 -12.50
C ASN A 279 -24.84 -0.86 -13.22
N VAL A 280 -23.99 -0.32 -14.08
CA VAL A 280 -24.27 0.88 -14.87
C VAL A 280 -24.12 0.59 -16.37
N ALA A 281 -24.70 1.44 -17.21
CA ALA A 281 -24.50 1.37 -18.65
C ALA A 281 -22.99 1.40 -18.98
N GLY A 282 -22.51 0.50 -19.79
CA GLY A 282 -21.08 0.33 -20.10
C GLY A 282 -20.29 -0.56 -19.15
N ASN A 283 -20.91 -1.03 -18.06
CA ASN A 283 -20.31 -2.02 -17.16
C ASN A 283 -21.22 -3.24 -16.94
N PRO A 284 -21.61 -3.98 -17.99
CA PRO A 284 -22.42 -5.18 -17.87
C PRO A 284 -21.62 -6.33 -17.26
N TYR A 285 -22.29 -7.19 -16.53
CA TYR A 285 -21.72 -8.40 -15.95
C TYR A 285 -22.05 -9.63 -16.75
N HIS A 286 -21.15 -10.61 -16.73
CA HIS A 286 -21.43 -11.94 -17.27
C HIS A 286 -22.30 -12.73 -16.29
N LYS A 287 -23.13 -13.61 -16.83
CA LYS A 287 -23.82 -14.61 -16.01
C LYS A 287 -22.81 -15.67 -15.56
N VAL A 288 -23.05 -16.27 -14.39
CA VAL A 288 -22.27 -17.42 -13.94
C VAL A 288 -22.39 -18.54 -14.99
N ALA A 289 -21.26 -19.11 -15.38
CA ALA A 289 -21.15 -20.13 -16.43
C ALA A 289 -21.66 -19.67 -17.80
N ASP A 290 -21.45 -18.39 -18.16
CA ASP A 290 -21.83 -17.85 -19.47
C ASP A 290 -20.96 -18.50 -20.57
N PRO A 291 -21.58 -19.21 -21.56
CA PRO A 291 -20.83 -19.88 -22.61
C PRO A 291 -20.12 -18.92 -23.58
N SER A 292 -20.49 -17.63 -23.60
CA SER A 292 -19.82 -16.60 -24.40
C SER A 292 -18.49 -16.16 -23.83
N TYR A 293 -18.24 -16.47 -22.55
CA TYR A 293 -17.03 -16.06 -21.83
C TYR A 293 -16.53 -17.22 -20.94
N PRO A 294 -16.09 -18.33 -21.56
CA PRO A 294 -15.82 -19.57 -20.84
C PRO A 294 -14.44 -19.63 -20.17
N ILE A 295 -13.61 -18.62 -20.37
CA ILE A 295 -12.20 -18.60 -19.97
C ILE A 295 -12.03 -17.71 -18.75
N VAL A 296 -11.27 -18.16 -17.76
CA VAL A 296 -10.83 -17.34 -16.63
C VAL A 296 -9.70 -16.44 -17.06
N LEU A 297 -9.80 -15.14 -16.79
CA LEU A 297 -8.71 -14.21 -16.95
C LEU A 297 -8.18 -13.81 -15.56
N SER A 298 -6.90 -14.02 -15.34
CA SER A 298 -6.19 -13.57 -14.14
C SER A 298 -5.26 -12.42 -14.47
N THR A 299 -5.34 -11.32 -13.72
CA THR A 299 -4.42 -10.20 -13.87
C THR A 299 -3.28 -10.28 -12.87
N TYR A 300 -2.08 -9.88 -13.29
CA TYR A 300 -0.89 -9.93 -12.44
C TYR A 300 0.10 -8.82 -12.74
N ARG A 301 1.21 -8.80 -11.98
CA ARG A 301 2.28 -7.81 -12.05
C ARG A 301 3.54 -8.39 -12.64
N LEU A 302 4.31 -7.54 -13.31
CA LEU A 302 5.68 -7.80 -13.76
C LEU A 302 6.65 -6.98 -12.91
N THR A 303 7.91 -7.35 -12.92
CA THR A 303 9.00 -6.61 -12.25
C THR A 303 9.50 -5.43 -13.06
N GLU A 304 9.36 -5.47 -14.38
CA GLU A 304 9.87 -4.49 -15.33
C GLU A 304 9.04 -3.21 -15.37
N HIS A 305 7.76 -3.29 -15.05
CA HIS A 305 6.87 -2.14 -15.02
C HIS A 305 6.22 -1.92 -13.65
N HIS A 306 6.11 -0.65 -13.25
CA HIS A 306 5.57 -0.26 -11.95
C HIS A 306 4.10 0.15 -12.04
N LEU A 307 3.24 -0.46 -11.23
CA LEU A 307 1.78 -0.19 -11.17
C LEU A 307 1.13 -0.17 -12.57
N SER A 308 0.43 0.92 -12.92
CA SER A 308 -0.17 1.12 -14.25
C SER A 308 0.86 1.30 -15.39
N GLY A 309 2.15 1.33 -15.05
CA GLY A 309 3.24 1.52 -15.99
C GLY A 309 3.48 2.96 -16.42
N VAL A 310 2.69 3.91 -15.93
CA VAL A 310 2.80 5.33 -16.34
C VAL A 310 4.20 5.89 -16.15
N MET A 311 4.88 5.56 -15.06
CA MET A 311 6.24 6.02 -14.80
C MET A 311 7.30 5.18 -15.51
N SER A 312 7.13 3.86 -15.59
CA SER A 312 8.17 2.93 -16.07
C SER A 312 8.18 2.80 -17.59
N ARG A 313 7.06 2.95 -18.29
CA ARG A 313 6.98 2.81 -19.76
C ARG A 313 7.70 3.90 -20.56
N TRP A 314 8.16 4.97 -19.90
CA TRP A 314 9.02 5.99 -20.49
C TRP A 314 10.50 5.69 -20.36
N LEU A 315 10.89 4.76 -19.52
CA LEU A 315 12.29 4.39 -19.29
C LEU A 315 12.74 3.42 -20.39
N PRO A 316 13.75 3.79 -21.21
CA PRO A 316 14.12 3.00 -22.38
C PRO A 316 14.48 1.55 -22.06
N TRP A 317 15.24 1.31 -20.98
CA TRP A 317 15.65 -0.04 -20.60
C TRP A 317 14.48 -0.93 -20.19
N LEU A 318 13.51 -0.38 -19.48
CA LEU A 318 12.31 -1.13 -19.06
C LEU A 318 11.36 -1.36 -20.24
N ALA A 319 11.26 -0.38 -21.14
CA ALA A 319 10.51 -0.52 -22.38
C ALA A 319 11.16 -1.55 -23.34
N GLU A 320 12.49 -1.64 -23.38
CA GLU A 320 13.21 -2.68 -24.15
C GLU A 320 13.00 -4.08 -23.57
N LEU A 321 13.09 -4.23 -22.25
CA LEU A 321 12.86 -5.50 -21.58
C LEU A 321 11.42 -6.00 -21.74
N MET A 322 10.45 -5.11 -21.73
CA MET A 322 9.03 -5.46 -21.76
C MET A 322 8.24 -4.45 -22.62
N PRO A 323 8.37 -4.57 -23.96
CA PRO A 323 7.88 -3.54 -24.90
C PRO A 323 6.38 -3.58 -25.18
N GLU A 324 5.76 -4.77 -25.11
CA GLU A 324 4.37 -4.97 -25.55
C GLU A 324 3.55 -5.71 -24.50
N LEU A 325 2.26 -5.42 -24.45
CA LEU A 325 1.30 -6.21 -23.68
C LEU A 325 1.24 -7.63 -24.25
N PHE A 326 1.34 -8.61 -23.37
CA PHE A 326 1.22 -10.02 -23.73
C PHE A 326 0.16 -10.75 -22.91
N CYS A 327 -0.29 -11.88 -23.42
CA CYS A 327 -1.25 -12.76 -22.78
C CYS A 327 -0.66 -14.16 -22.70
N GLU A 328 -0.49 -14.68 -21.49
CA GLU A 328 -0.08 -16.07 -21.28
C GLU A 328 -1.27 -17.00 -21.46
N ILE A 329 -1.09 -18.00 -22.29
CA ILE A 329 -2.10 -19.03 -22.60
C ILE A 329 -1.50 -20.41 -22.59
N SER A 330 -2.31 -21.43 -22.29
CA SER A 330 -1.86 -22.82 -22.35
C SER A 330 -1.66 -23.30 -23.79
N PRO A 331 -0.78 -24.29 -24.03
CA PRO A 331 -0.69 -24.93 -25.33
C PRO A 331 -2.00 -25.53 -25.83
N GLU A 332 -2.83 -26.05 -24.91
CA GLU A 332 -4.13 -26.65 -25.21
C GLU A 332 -5.11 -25.59 -25.74
N LEU A 333 -5.23 -24.45 -25.05
CA LEU A 333 -6.07 -23.33 -25.50
C LEU A 333 -5.54 -22.75 -26.82
N ALA A 334 -4.22 -22.63 -26.97
CA ALA A 334 -3.61 -22.15 -28.20
C ALA A 334 -3.98 -23.02 -29.40
N ALA A 335 -3.89 -24.36 -29.24
CA ALA A 335 -4.29 -25.32 -30.27
C ALA A 335 -5.79 -25.24 -30.57
N GLU A 336 -6.64 -25.19 -29.54
CA GLU A 336 -8.12 -25.11 -29.69
C GLU A 336 -8.55 -23.86 -30.48
N ARG A 337 -7.90 -22.72 -30.24
CA ARG A 337 -8.23 -21.41 -30.82
C ARG A 337 -7.38 -21.02 -32.03
N GLY A 338 -6.49 -21.91 -32.50
CA GLY A 338 -5.61 -21.61 -33.63
C GLY A 338 -4.63 -20.46 -33.39
N ILE A 339 -4.23 -20.25 -32.12
CA ILE A 339 -3.35 -19.14 -31.72
C ILE A 339 -1.88 -19.61 -31.83
N ARG A 340 -1.05 -18.80 -32.47
CA ARG A 340 0.41 -19.04 -32.58
C ARG A 340 1.16 -18.25 -31.50
N ASN A 341 2.19 -18.84 -30.94
CA ASN A 341 3.09 -18.13 -30.04
C ASN A 341 3.68 -16.88 -30.73
N GLY A 342 3.65 -15.73 -30.05
CA GLY A 342 4.07 -14.43 -30.59
C GLY A 342 3.06 -13.78 -31.55
N GLY A 343 1.96 -14.45 -31.91
CA GLY A 343 0.86 -13.88 -32.70
C GLY A 343 0.03 -12.91 -31.87
N TYR A 344 -0.74 -12.06 -32.55
CA TYR A 344 -1.71 -11.22 -31.85
C TYR A 344 -2.93 -12.01 -31.45
N VAL A 345 -3.48 -11.67 -30.29
CA VAL A 345 -4.76 -12.13 -29.80
C VAL A 345 -5.63 -10.97 -29.37
N THR A 346 -6.91 -11.13 -29.49
CA THR A 346 -7.91 -10.21 -28.93
C THR A 346 -8.63 -10.93 -27.77
N ILE A 347 -8.58 -10.33 -26.60
CA ILE A 347 -9.29 -10.77 -25.40
C ILE A 347 -10.54 -9.91 -25.25
N ARG A 348 -11.69 -10.53 -25.02
CA ARG A 348 -12.99 -9.88 -25.00
C ARG A 348 -13.75 -10.20 -23.73
N THR A 349 -14.40 -9.19 -23.16
CA THR A 349 -15.45 -9.30 -22.15
C THR A 349 -16.72 -8.58 -22.65
N ALA A 350 -17.79 -8.59 -21.87
CA ALA A 350 -18.98 -7.81 -22.22
C ALA A 350 -18.73 -6.29 -22.21
N ARG A 351 -17.62 -5.83 -21.62
CA ARG A 351 -17.26 -4.41 -21.42
C ARG A 351 -16.35 -3.87 -22.51
N GLY A 352 -15.53 -4.70 -23.10
CA GLY A 352 -14.57 -4.27 -24.11
C GLY A 352 -13.64 -5.35 -24.61
N GLU A 353 -12.70 -4.92 -25.45
CA GLU A 353 -11.67 -5.77 -26.04
C GLU A 353 -10.28 -5.15 -25.86
N VAL A 354 -9.28 -5.99 -25.64
CA VAL A 354 -7.86 -5.61 -25.64
C VAL A 354 -7.05 -6.52 -26.57
N GLU A 355 -6.00 -5.95 -27.15
CA GLU A 355 -5.01 -6.69 -27.95
C GLU A 355 -3.78 -6.99 -27.12
N ALA A 356 -3.22 -8.18 -27.33
CA ALA A 356 -1.97 -8.60 -26.70
C ALA A 356 -1.19 -9.54 -27.61
N ARG A 357 0.10 -9.75 -27.35
CA ARG A 357 0.87 -10.85 -27.94
C ARG A 357 0.59 -12.14 -27.19
N ALA A 358 0.37 -13.22 -27.88
CA ALA A 358 0.21 -14.53 -27.26
C ALA A 358 1.58 -15.06 -26.78
N LEU A 359 1.67 -15.40 -25.51
CA LEU A 359 2.77 -16.17 -24.94
C LEU A 359 2.25 -17.56 -24.60
N VAL A 360 2.52 -18.52 -25.46
CA VAL A 360 2.10 -19.91 -25.24
C VAL A 360 3.05 -20.56 -24.26
N THR A 361 2.56 -20.92 -23.08
CA THR A 361 3.37 -21.41 -21.98
C THR A 361 2.70 -22.50 -21.17
N ARG A 362 3.49 -23.46 -20.68
CA ARG A 362 3.01 -24.51 -19.78
C ARG A 362 2.76 -24.05 -18.34
N ARG A 363 3.02 -22.78 -18.04
CA ARG A 363 2.63 -22.16 -16.74
C ARG A 363 1.11 -22.12 -16.60
N MET A 364 0.43 -21.79 -17.69
CA MET A 364 -1.03 -21.83 -17.73
C MET A 364 -1.46 -23.26 -18.05
N ARG A 365 -2.34 -23.81 -17.21
CA ARG A 365 -2.84 -25.17 -17.37
C ARG A 365 -4.36 -25.13 -17.23
N PRO A 366 -5.09 -25.88 -18.09
CA PRO A 366 -6.52 -26.01 -17.92
C PRO A 366 -6.86 -26.75 -16.63
N PHE A 367 -7.96 -26.38 -16.01
CA PHE A 367 -8.55 -27.08 -14.88
C PHE A 367 -9.64 -28.03 -15.37
N LEU A 368 -9.79 -29.15 -14.70
CA LEU A 368 -10.94 -30.02 -14.87
C LEU A 368 -11.90 -29.81 -13.71
N ILE A 369 -13.04 -29.17 -13.97
CA ILE A 369 -14.06 -28.84 -12.97
C ILE A 369 -15.38 -29.45 -13.39
N ASP A 370 -15.92 -30.37 -12.59
CA ASP A 370 -17.15 -31.08 -12.86
C ASP A 370 -17.19 -31.69 -14.28
N GLY A 371 -16.08 -32.36 -14.66
CA GLY A 371 -15.92 -32.99 -15.98
C GLY A 371 -15.75 -32.02 -17.15
N LYS A 372 -15.69 -30.72 -16.93
CA LYS A 372 -15.46 -29.67 -17.93
C LYS A 372 -14.05 -29.12 -17.87
N THR A 373 -13.46 -28.97 -19.05
CA THR A 373 -12.19 -28.23 -19.16
C THR A 373 -12.46 -26.73 -19.04
N VAL A 374 -11.80 -26.08 -18.08
CA VAL A 374 -11.83 -24.64 -17.87
C VAL A 374 -10.43 -24.11 -18.10
N HIS A 375 -10.26 -23.26 -19.09
CA HIS A 375 -9.00 -22.60 -19.39
C HIS A 375 -8.81 -21.35 -18.55
N GLU A 376 -7.55 -21.04 -18.22
CA GLU A 376 -7.11 -19.79 -17.62
C GLU A 376 -6.11 -19.10 -18.53
N ILE A 377 -6.19 -17.78 -18.62
CA ILE A 377 -5.21 -16.92 -19.26
C ILE A 377 -4.68 -15.88 -18.28
N GLY A 378 -3.41 -15.49 -18.46
CA GLY A 378 -2.77 -14.47 -17.65
C GLY A 378 -2.52 -13.20 -18.44
N LEU A 379 -2.88 -12.05 -17.87
CA LEU A 379 -2.72 -10.75 -18.53
C LEU A 379 -2.11 -9.73 -17.57
N PRO A 380 -0.86 -9.28 -17.78
CA PRO A 380 -0.30 -8.20 -16.98
C PRO A 380 -0.94 -6.87 -17.34
N TRP A 381 -1.06 -5.96 -16.36
CA TRP A 381 -1.90 -4.75 -16.53
C TRP A 381 -1.14 -3.43 -16.58
N HIS A 382 0.14 -3.46 -16.90
CA HIS A 382 1.03 -2.29 -16.85
C HIS A 382 0.99 -1.37 -18.07
N TRP A 383 0.16 -1.65 -19.07
CA TRP A 383 0.14 -0.89 -20.33
C TRP A 383 -0.97 0.14 -20.39
N GLY A 384 -0.81 1.06 -21.31
CA GLY A 384 -1.70 2.14 -21.63
C GLY A 384 -1.25 2.86 -22.91
N TRP A 385 -1.98 3.87 -23.29
CA TRP A 385 -1.88 4.53 -24.58
C TRP A 385 -0.66 5.48 -24.74
N GLN A 386 0.06 5.79 -23.65
CA GLN A 386 1.26 6.65 -23.71
C GLN A 386 2.49 5.96 -23.12
N GLY A 387 3.67 6.39 -23.60
CA GLY A 387 4.99 5.89 -23.19
C GLY A 387 5.77 5.40 -24.41
N THR A 388 7.04 5.06 -24.20
CA THR A 388 7.87 4.39 -25.21
C THR A 388 7.32 2.98 -25.48
N ALA A 389 6.94 2.26 -24.42
CA ALA A 389 6.16 1.03 -24.51
C ALA A 389 4.67 1.36 -24.37
N GLN A 390 3.86 0.97 -25.34
CA GLN A 390 2.42 1.23 -25.38
C GLN A 390 1.62 -0.07 -25.50
N GLY A 391 0.35 -0.01 -25.13
CA GLY A 391 -0.57 -1.13 -25.25
C GLY A 391 -1.96 -0.78 -24.73
N ASP A 392 -2.87 -1.71 -24.85
CA ASP A 392 -4.24 -1.53 -24.37
C ASP A 392 -4.32 -1.52 -22.84
N VAL A 393 -5.32 -0.83 -22.31
CA VAL A 393 -5.61 -0.76 -20.88
C VAL A 393 -6.45 -1.96 -20.47
N VAL A 394 -5.85 -2.86 -19.70
CA VAL A 394 -6.52 -4.11 -19.25
C VAL A 394 -7.78 -3.85 -18.42
N ASN A 395 -7.85 -2.71 -17.73
CA ASN A 395 -9.04 -2.34 -16.96
C ASN A 395 -10.30 -2.14 -17.83
N ASN A 396 -10.17 -2.00 -19.16
CA ASN A 396 -11.30 -1.99 -20.07
C ASN A 396 -12.06 -3.32 -20.07
N LEU A 397 -11.46 -4.39 -19.56
CA LEU A 397 -12.06 -5.72 -19.48
C LEU A 397 -12.73 -5.98 -18.13
N SER A 398 -12.29 -5.33 -17.05
CA SER A 398 -12.69 -5.65 -15.69
C SER A 398 -14.09 -5.13 -15.34
N SER A 399 -14.82 -5.87 -14.52
CA SER A 399 -16.09 -5.44 -13.93
C SER A 399 -15.86 -4.50 -12.75
N MET A 400 -16.86 -3.72 -12.36
CA MET A 400 -16.83 -2.87 -11.16
C MET A 400 -17.54 -3.57 -10.01
N VAL A 401 -16.86 -4.52 -9.39
CA VAL A 401 -17.30 -5.21 -8.18
C VAL A 401 -16.33 -4.88 -7.05
N GLY A 402 -16.85 -4.50 -5.91
CA GLY A 402 -16.06 -4.15 -4.73
C GLY A 402 -16.38 -5.01 -3.52
N ASP A 403 -15.38 -5.23 -2.71
CA ASP A 403 -15.50 -5.84 -1.40
C ASP A 403 -16.56 -5.10 -0.55
N PRO A 404 -17.41 -5.80 0.21
CA PRO A 404 -18.51 -5.18 0.95
C PRO A 404 -18.04 -4.21 2.05
N ASN A 405 -16.86 -4.41 2.64
CA ASN A 405 -16.37 -3.63 3.76
C ASN A 405 -15.66 -2.35 3.33
N VAL A 406 -14.71 -2.46 2.41
CA VAL A 406 -13.80 -1.36 2.02
C VAL A 406 -13.84 -1.01 0.53
N SER A 407 -14.70 -1.66 -0.24
CA SER A 407 -14.86 -1.44 -1.70
C SER A 407 -13.62 -1.74 -2.53
N ILE A 408 -12.72 -2.61 -2.05
CA ILE A 408 -11.58 -3.07 -2.84
C ILE A 408 -12.10 -3.80 -4.07
N HIS A 409 -11.62 -3.40 -5.24
CA HIS A 409 -12.08 -3.87 -6.53
C HIS A 409 -11.66 -5.33 -6.81
N GLU A 410 -12.60 -6.17 -7.24
CA GLU A 410 -12.34 -7.53 -7.74
C GLU A 410 -11.79 -7.49 -9.17
N GLY A 411 -10.58 -6.97 -9.33
CA GLY A 411 -9.93 -6.83 -10.64
C GLY A 411 -8.93 -7.94 -10.98
N LYS A 412 -8.85 -8.99 -10.17
CA LYS A 412 -7.84 -10.04 -10.35
C LYS A 412 -8.33 -11.22 -11.16
N VAL A 413 -9.60 -11.57 -11.03
CA VAL A 413 -10.21 -12.73 -11.70
C VAL A 413 -11.59 -12.35 -12.21
N PHE A 414 -11.82 -12.58 -13.49
CA PHE A 414 -13.11 -12.45 -14.16
C PHE A 414 -13.13 -13.33 -15.41
N THR A 415 -14.27 -13.43 -16.10
CA THR A 415 -14.41 -14.29 -17.28
C THR A 415 -14.24 -13.52 -18.58
N CYS A 416 -13.72 -14.20 -19.60
CA CYS A 416 -13.49 -13.64 -20.93
C CYS A 416 -13.59 -14.69 -22.02
N ASP A 417 -13.47 -14.24 -23.27
CA ASP A 417 -13.16 -15.06 -24.43
C ASP A 417 -11.90 -14.55 -25.12
N ILE A 418 -11.23 -15.41 -25.92
CA ILE A 418 -10.01 -15.08 -26.65
C ILE A 418 -10.10 -15.58 -28.09
N ARG A 419 -9.62 -14.80 -29.03
CA ARG A 419 -9.47 -15.21 -30.44
C ARG A 419 -8.11 -14.80 -30.99
N ALA A 420 -7.66 -15.49 -32.03
CA ALA A 420 -6.50 -15.09 -32.80
C ALA A 420 -6.76 -13.75 -33.57
N GLY A 421 -5.70 -12.97 -33.72
CA GLY A 421 -5.73 -11.74 -34.52
C GLY A 421 -5.97 -10.47 -33.70
N LYS A 422 -5.91 -9.34 -34.37
CA LYS A 422 -6.11 -7.99 -33.83
C LYS A 422 -7.58 -7.60 -33.72
N LYS A 423 -7.87 -6.56 -32.93
CA LYS A 423 -9.20 -5.93 -32.86
C LYS A 423 -9.60 -5.42 -34.24
N GLY A 424 -10.89 -5.61 -34.58
CA GLY A 424 -11.44 -5.17 -35.87
C GLY A 424 -10.93 -5.95 -37.10
N GLY A 425 -9.96 -6.87 -36.91
CA GLY A 425 -9.52 -7.75 -37.99
C GLY A 425 -10.52 -8.87 -38.24
N ARG A 426 -10.81 -9.19 -39.52
CA ARG A 426 -11.42 -10.48 -39.87
C ARG A 426 -10.40 -11.57 -39.53
N ALA A 427 -10.86 -12.66 -38.93
CA ALA A 427 -10.05 -13.81 -38.56
C ALA A 427 -9.26 -14.36 -39.73
#